data_f531c5482c79458bdbb7513e7e553776
#
_entry.id   f531c5482c79458bdbb7513e7e553776
#
_cell.length_a   1.000
_cell.length_b   1.000
_cell.length_c   1.000
_cell.angle_alpha   90.00
_cell.angle_beta   90.00
_cell.angle_gamma   90.00
#
_symmetry.space_group_name_H-M   'P 1'
#
loop_
_entity.id
_entity.type
_entity.pdbx_description
1 polymer ?
#
loop_
_entity_poly.entity_id
_entity_poly.type
_entity_poly.pdbx_seq_one_letter_code
_entity_poly.pdbx_strand_id
1 'polypeptide(L)'
;MYKCEREDEIIALLSETEYATVEYLSRKMNISPSSIRRDLKNLEERGLVNRSYGGVKIANATGKRIPFSLRSHENSLQKKQIAKAAASLIHTGDVVFLDGSSSAYFVAELLPAISGVTVITNSIDAASYLSRYDVKTFCTGGNISPENKAVLVGDYTLEFLRKIHADVAVFSVQAVSRNGEFYDCYADEVAIRNVMIKNAKKRILLCDSSKLDKTSTFYQAHTDDIEHVISDTDLSSFFTDPTPEKYILA
;
A
#
# COMPACT_ATOMS: atom_id res chain seq x y z
N MET A 1 24.60 -6.62 -2.20
CA MET A 1 23.21 -6.47 -1.65
C MET A 1 23.28 -5.73 -0.33
N TYR A 2 22.62 -4.59 -0.21
CA TYR A 2 22.55 -3.81 1.04
C TYR A 2 21.71 -4.56 2.09
N LYS A 3 21.87 -4.20 3.37
CA LYS A 3 21.16 -4.87 4.48
C LYS A 3 19.63 -4.80 4.32
N CYS A 4 19.09 -3.63 3.96
CA CYS A 4 17.65 -3.45 3.74
C CYS A 4 17.12 -4.35 2.61
N GLU A 5 17.81 -4.43 1.48
CA GLU A 5 17.43 -5.30 0.36
C GLU A 5 17.40 -6.78 0.77
N ARG A 6 18.33 -7.20 1.65
CA ARG A 6 18.33 -8.59 2.16
C ARG A 6 17.16 -8.88 3.09
N GLU A 7 16.86 -7.93 3.99
CA GLU A 7 15.73 -8.06 4.91
C GLU A 7 14.41 -8.13 4.12
N ASP A 8 14.25 -7.32 3.07
CA ASP A 8 13.08 -7.35 2.20
C ASP A 8 12.97 -8.67 1.42
N GLU A 9 14.08 -9.21 0.91
CA GLU A 9 14.10 -10.51 0.23
C GLU A 9 13.77 -11.67 1.18
N ILE A 10 14.23 -11.62 2.43
CA ILE A 10 13.84 -12.61 3.47
C ILE A 10 12.32 -12.56 3.69
N ILE A 11 11.74 -11.38 3.82
CA ILE A 11 10.30 -11.21 3.99
C ILE A 11 9.53 -11.73 2.77
N ALA A 12 10.01 -11.44 1.54
CA ALA A 12 9.40 -11.94 0.31
C ALA A 12 9.35 -13.48 0.30
N LEU A 13 10.48 -14.13 0.57
CA LEU A 13 10.56 -15.59 0.62
C LEU A 13 9.66 -16.20 1.71
N LEU A 14 9.57 -15.56 2.86
CA LEU A 14 8.68 -16.00 3.95
C LEU A 14 7.20 -15.82 3.62
N SER A 15 6.85 -14.81 2.82
CA SER A 15 5.46 -14.58 2.37
C SER A 15 5.00 -15.67 1.40
N GLU A 16 5.93 -16.25 0.62
CA GLU A 16 5.63 -17.34 -0.30
C GLU A 16 5.57 -18.72 0.37
N THR A 17 6.38 -18.92 1.43
CA THR A 17 6.60 -20.26 2.00
C THR A 17 5.95 -20.47 3.36
N GLU A 18 5.35 -19.43 3.96
CA GLU A 18 4.81 -19.38 5.32
C GLU A 18 5.83 -19.71 6.43
N TYR A 19 6.81 -20.55 6.15
CA TYR A 19 7.85 -20.98 7.07
C TYR A 19 9.14 -21.33 6.32
N ALA A 20 10.30 -20.88 6.82
CA ALA A 20 11.59 -21.19 6.23
C ALA A 20 12.66 -21.49 7.32
N THR A 21 13.64 -22.34 6.97
CA THR A 21 14.83 -22.54 7.80
C THR A 21 15.93 -21.55 7.44
N VAL A 22 16.88 -21.31 8.34
CA VAL A 22 18.07 -20.50 8.05
C VAL A 22 18.85 -21.06 6.89
N GLU A 23 18.94 -22.37 6.78
CA GLU A 23 19.64 -23.09 5.71
C GLU A 23 18.95 -22.93 4.36
N TYR A 24 17.62 -22.93 4.33
CA TYR A 24 16.83 -22.66 3.13
C TYR A 24 17.07 -21.23 2.64
N LEU A 25 16.92 -20.21 3.50
CA LEU A 25 17.15 -18.80 3.19
C LEU A 25 18.60 -18.57 2.73
N SER A 26 19.57 -19.15 3.43
CA SER A 26 20.99 -19.06 3.08
C SER A 26 21.27 -19.58 1.66
N ARG A 27 20.70 -20.71 1.28
CA ARG A 27 20.86 -21.30 -0.06
C ARG A 27 20.15 -20.48 -1.13
N LYS A 28 18.91 -20.07 -0.88
CA LYS A 28 18.10 -19.31 -1.85
C LYS A 28 18.72 -17.96 -2.18
N MET A 29 19.21 -17.25 -1.15
CA MET A 29 19.77 -15.91 -1.29
C MET A 29 21.28 -15.91 -1.56
N ASN A 30 21.94 -17.07 -1.53
CA ASN A 30 23.40 -17.22 -1.62
C ASN A 30 24.15 -16.36 -0.58
N ILE A 31 23.66 -16.37 0.68
CA ILE A 31 24.17 -15.59 1.80
C ILE A 31 24.53 -16.53 2.95
N SER A 32 25.60 -16.22 3.72
CA SER A 32 26.05 -17.08 4.81
C SER A 32 24.94 -17.23 5.90
N PRO A 33 24.82 -18.42 6.53
CA PRO A 33 23.87 -18.64 7.62
C PRO A 33 24.02 -17.66 8.79
N SER A 34 25.24 -17.19 9.06
CA SER A 34 25.52 -16.20 10.11
C SER A 34 24.93 -14.83 9.79
N SER A 35 24.98 -14.40 8.53
CA SER A 35 24.35 -13.17 8.07
C SER A 35 22.84 -13.27 8.12
N ILE A 36 22.26 -14.37 7.64
CA ILE A 36 20.81 -14.64 7.74
C ILE A 36 20.35 -14.61 9.20
N ARG A 37 21.05 -15.28 10.12
CA ARG A 37 20.68 -15.25 11.55
C ARG A 37 20.68 -13.84 12.14
N ARG A 38 21.63 -12.98 11.72
CA ARG A 38 21.69 -11.59 12.18
C ARG A 38 20.55 -10.76 11.62
N ASP A 39 20.23 -10.92 10.33
CA ASP A 39 19.13 -10.21 9.69
C ASP A 39 17.77 -10.66 10.29
N LEU A 40 17.58 -11.97 10.51
CA LEU A 40 16.40 -12.52 11.20
C LEU A 40 16.26 -12.01 12.64
N LYS A 41 17.37 -11.82 13.37
CA LYS A 41 17.33 -11.23 14.71
C LYS A 41 16.81 -9.78 14.64
N ASN A 42 17.31 -8.97 13.70
CA ASN A 42 16.85 -7.60 13.51
C ASN A 42 15.35 -7.55 13.14
N LEU A 43 14.91 -8.44 12.24
CA LEU A 43 13.51 -8.56 11.84
C LEU A 43 12.61 -8.98 13.03
N GLU A 44 13.09 -9.90 13.89
CA GLU A 44 12.39 -10.33 15.10
C GLU A 44 12.28 -9.19 16.13
N GLU A 45 13.36 -8.45 16.37
CA GLU A 45 13.38 -7.26 17.26
C GLU A 45 12.38 -6.18 16.79
N ARG A 46 12.17 -6.09 15.47
CA ARG A 46 11.17 -5.21 14.86
C ARG A 46 9.76 -5.82 14.84
N GLY A 47 9.60 -7.06 15.30
CA GLY A 47 8.32 -7.77 15.36
C GLY A 47 7.78 -8.21 13.98
N LEU A 48 8.64 -8.33 12.96
CA LEU A 48 8.27 -8.70 11.61
C LEU A 48 8.23 -10.22 11.40
N VAL A 49 9.05 -10.95 12.15
CA VAL A 49 9.12 -12.41 12.09
C VAL A 49 9.10 -13.01 13.49
N ASN A 50 8.63 -14.25 13.59
CA ASN A 50 8.71 -15.08 14.77
C ASN A 50 9.69 -16.23 14.50
N ARG A 51 10.73 -16.35 15.32
CA ARG A 51 11.69 -17.45 15.25
C ARG A 51 11.26 -18.57 16.20
N SER A 52 11.35 -19.80 15.75
CA SER A 52 11.11 -20.99 16.53
C SER A 52 12.27 -21.97 16.37
N TYR A 53 12.28 -23.03 17.18
CA TYR A 53 13.32 -24.08 17.05
C TYR A 53 13.20 -24.73 15.65
N GLY A 54 14.18 -24.45 14.79
CA GLY A 54 14.25 -24.99 13.44
C GLY A 54 13.87 -24.02 12.31
N GLY A 55 13.30 -22.83 12.59
CA GLY A 55 13.00 -21.91 11.51
C GLY A 55 12.33 -20.61 11.91
N VAL A 56 11.85 -19.90 10.91
CA VAL A 56 11.27 -18.58 11.00
C VAL A 56 10.00 -18.50 10.17
N LYS A 57 9.02 -17.76 10.64
CA LYS A 57 7.80 -17.39 9.93
C LYS A 57 7.50 -15.91 10.11
N ILE A 58 6.70 -15.36 9.22
CA ILE A 58 6.16 -14.01 9.42
C ILE A 58 5.40 -13.95 10.75
N ALA A 59 5.60 -12.88 11.50
CA ALA A 59 4.86 -12.65 12.72
C ALA A 59 3.38 -12.43 12.36
N ASN A 60 2.50 -13.38 12.73
CA ASN A 60 1.06 -13.18 12.60
C ASN A 60 0.65 -12.01 13.50
N ALA A 61 0.40 -10.89 12.87
CA ALA A 61 0.00 -9.65 13.53
C ALA A 61 -1.50 -9.69 13.87
N THR A 62 -1.92 -10.65 14.71
CA THR A 62 -3.23 -10.58 15.36
C THR A 62 -3.23 -9.35 16.27
N GLY A 63 -3.88 -8.28 15.84
CA GLY A 63 -3.98 -7.01 16.58
C GLY A 63 -2.75 -6.08 16.49
N LYS A 64 -1.69 -6.42 15.77
CA LYS A 64 -0.53 -5.54 15.50
C LYS A 64 -0.57 -5.04 14.05
N ARG A 65 -0.18 -3.79 13.90
CA ARG A 65 -0.09 -3.07 12.61
C ARG A 65 0.95 -3.75 11.72
N ILE A 66 0.56 -4.20 10.54
CA ILE A 66 1.45 -4.85 9.57
C ILE A 66 2.33 -3.77 8.93
N PRO A 67 3.66 -3.83 9.04
CA PRO A 67 4.55 -2.87 8.41
C PRO A 67 4.39 -2.82 6.90
N PHE A 68 4.74 -1.67 6.29
CA PHE A 68 4.65 -1.49 4.84
C PHE A 68 5.41 -2.56 4.06
N SER A 69 6.63 -2.91 4.49
CA SER A 69 7.44 -3.96 3.87
C SER A 69 6.73 -5.32 3.80
N LEU A 70 6.00 -5.71 4.83
CA LEU A 70 5.17 -6.92 4.80
C LEU A 70 3.96 -6.74 3.90
N ARG A 71 3.23 -5.62 4.04
CA ARG A 71 2.05 -5.34 3.22
C ARG A 71 2.35 -5.28 1.71
N SER A 72 3.54 -4.83 1.31
CA SER A 72 3.95 -4.80 -0.09
C SER A 72 4.19 -6.19 -0.68
N HIS A 73 4.53 -7.19 0.15
CA HIS A 73 4.68 -8.58 -0.29
C HIS A 73 3.37 -9.37 -0.23
N GLU A 74 2.51 -9.10 0.77
CA GLU A 74 1.19 -9.74 0.87
C GLU A 74 0.32 -9.38 -0.33
N ASN A 75 -0.25 -10.40 -1.00
CA ASN A 75 -1.11 -10.25 -2.18
C ASN A 75 -0.46 -9.40 -3.29
N SER A 76 0.86 -9.51 -3.47
CA SER A 76 1.60 -8.66 -4.42
C SER A 76 1.14 -8.85 -5.87
N LEU A 77 0.77 -10.06 -6.26
CA LEU A 77 0.25 -10.35 -7.61
C LEU A 77 -1.08 -9.64 -7.84
N GLN A 78 -2.02 -9.75 -6.91
CA GLN A 78 -3.32 -9.08 -6.96
C GLN A 78 -3.15 -7.57 -7.00
N LYS A 79 -2.30 -7.00 -6.14
CA LYS A 79 -2.02 -5.56 -6.12
C LYS A 79 -1.41 -5.06 -7.43
N LYS A 80 -0.55 -5.85 -8.08
CA LYS A 80 0.00 -5.52 -9.40
C LYS A 80 -1.07 -5.52 -10.49
N GLN A 81 -1.99 -6.47 -10.48
CA GLN A 81 -3.13 -6.49 -11.41
C GLN A 81 -4.02 -5.26 -11.21
N ILE A 82 -4.43 -4.99 -9.96
CA ILE A 82 -5.22 -3.82 -9.56
C ILE A 82 -4.51 -2.52 -9.97
N ALA A 83 -3.21 -2.40 -9.71
CA ALA A 83 -2.42 -1.24 -10.07
C ALA A 83 -2.37 -1.01 -11.59
N LYS A 84 -2.27 -2.07 -12.38
CA LYS A 84 -2.29 -1.98 -13.85
C LYS A 84 -3.63 -1.46 -14.36
N ALA A 85 -4.75 -1.94 -13.80
CA ALA A 85 -6.08 -1.42 -14.14
C ALA A 85 -6.22 0.05 -13.69
N ALA A 86 -5.73 0.43 -12.51
CA ALA A 86 -5.75 1.82 -12.05
C ALA A 86 -4.92 2.75 -12.94
N ALA A 87 -3.72 2.32 -13.35
CA ALA A 87 -2.84 3.11 -14.22
C ALA A 87 -3.48 3.39 -15.58
N SER A 88 -4.34 2.50 -16.11
CA SER A 88 -5.06 2.75 -17.37
C SER A 88 -6.11 3.86 -17.29
N LEU A 89 -6.49 4.28 -16.09
CA LEU A 89 -7.43 5.39 -15.85
C LEU A 89 -6.73 6.74 -15.62
N ILE A 90 -5.39 6.75 -15.61
CA ILE A 90 -4.54 7.94 -15.45
C ILE A 90 -4.04 8.35 -16.84
N HIS A 91 -4.18 9.63 -17.17
CA HIS A 91 -3.88 10.15 -18.50
C HIS A 91 -2.64 11.04 -18.49
N THR A 92 -2.11 11.26 -19.67
CA THR A 92 -1.02 12.22 -19.90
C THR A 92 -1.36 13.58 -19.31
N GLY A 93 -0.46 14.11 -18.49
CA GLY A 93 -0.60 15.44 -17.88
C GLY A 93 -1.42 15.48 -16.60
N ASP A 94 -2.02 14.36 -16.14
CA ASP A 94 -2.81 14.32 -14.91
C ASP A 94 -1.98 14.69 -13.67
N VAL A 95 -2.62 15.38 -12.75
CA VAL A 95 -2.15 15.57 -11.37
C VAL A 95 -2.75 14.46 -10.50
N VAL A 96 -1.90 13.63 -9.91
CA VAL A 96 -2.29 12.42 -9.20
C VAL A 96 -1.96 12.53 -7.71
N PHE A 97 -2.96 12.44 -6.86
CA PHE A 97 -2.76 12.10 -5.45
C PHE A 97 -2.53 10.60 -5.31
N LEU A 98 -1.45 10.22 -4.64
CA LEU A 98 -1.11 8.83 -4.38
C LEU A 98 -0.88 8.65 -2.87
N ASP A 99 -1.72 7.84 -2.22
CA ASP A 99 -1.61 7.62 -0.78
C ASP A 99 -0.43 6.71 -0.39
N GLY A 100 -0.19 6.57 0.91
CA GLY A 100 0.90 5.75 1.47
C GLY A 100 0.59 4.26 1.58
N SER A 101 -0.40 3.75 0.87
CA SER A 101 -0.72 2.33 0.89
C SER A 101 0.24 1.51 0.02
N SER A 102 0.41 0.23 0.37
CA SER A 102 1.20 -0.69 -0.45
C SER A 102 0.56 -0.98 -1.82
N SER A 103 -0.76 -0.87 -1.95
CA SER A 103 -1.44 -1.01 -3.24
C SER A 103 -1.15 0.18 -4.16
N ALA A 104 -1.19 1.41 -3.63
CA ALA A 104 -0.85 2.61 -4.39
C ALA A 104 0.63 2.65 -4.79
N TYR A 105 1.52 2.07 -3.98
CA TYR A 105 2.94 1.94 -4.36
C TYR A 105 3.13 1.20 -5.70
N PHE A 106 2.36 0.12 -5.95
CA PHE A 106 2.42 -0.57 -7.25
C PHE A 106 1.90 0.29 -8.41
N VAL A 107 1.01 1.25 -8.16
CA VAL A 107 0.64 2.25 -9.16
C VAL A 107 1.81 3.20 -9.43
N ALA A 108 2.54 3.64 -8.38
CA ALA A 108 3.74 4.47 -8.56
C ALA A 108 4.77 3.82 -9.51
N GLU A 109 4.91 2.49 -9.48
CA GLU A 109 5.84 1.77 -10.37
C GLU A 109 5.48 1.89 -11.86
N LEU A 110 4.22 2.20 -12.19
CA LEU A 110 3.71 2.31 -13.56
C LEU A 110 3.66 3.75 -14.07
N LEU A 111 3.65 4.75 -13.17
CA LEU A 111 3.54 6.16 -13.54
C LEU A 111 4.68 6.69 -14.44
N PRO A 112 5.94 6.20 -14.35
CA PRO A 112 7.00 6.62 -15.27
C PRO A 112 6.70 6.36 -16.75
N ALA A 113 5.78 5.45 -17.08
CA ALA A 113 5.35 5.18 -18.46
C ALA A 113 4.29 6.16 -18.97
N ILE A 114 3.73 7.01 -18.11
CA ILE A 114 2.67 7.97 -18.46
C ILE A 114 3.28 9.37 -18.54
N SER A 115 3.30 9.95 -19.73
CA SER A 115 3.97 11.22 -19.98
C SER A 115 3.32 12.40 -19.23
N GLY A 116 4.15 13.26 -18.64
CA GLY A 116 3.73 14.55 -18.07
C GLY A 116 2.93 14.48 -16.77
N VAL A 117 2.78 13.30 -16.16
CA VAL A 117 2.10 13.13 -14.87
C VAL A 117 2.84 13.90 -13.78
N THR A 118 2.08 14.57 -12.92
CA THR A 118 2.57 15.17 -11.68
C THR A 118 2.02 14.39 -10.50
N VAL A 119 2.89 13.86 -9.63
CA VAL A 119 2.49 13.05 -8.48
C VAL A 119 2.64 13.85 -7.19
N ILE A 120 1.60 13.81 -6.35
CA ILE A 120 1.63 14.33 -4.99
C ILE A 120 1.38 13.15 -4.05
N THR A 121 2.32 12.88 -3.15
CA THR A 121 2.23 11.73 -2.26
C THR A 121 2.73 12.03 -0.86
N ASN A 122 2.11 11.40 0.13
CA ASN A 122 2.63 11.31 1.49
C ASN A 122 3.42 10.02 1.74
N SER A 123 3.61 9.19 0.72
CA SER A 123 4.41 7.96 0.80
C SER A 123 5.89 8.25 0.61
N ILE A 124 6.72 7.85 1.59
CA ILE A 124 8.18 7.94 1.52
C ILE A 124 8.70 6.98 0.43
N ASP A 125 8.16 5.77 0.39
CA ASP A 125 8.60 4.73 -0.56
C ASP A 125 8.22 5.09 -1.99
N ALA A 126 7.00 5.57 -2.24
CA ALA A 126 6.59 6.02 -3.57
C ALA A 126 7.42 7.23 -4.04
N ALA A 127 7.65 8.22 -3.18
CA ALA A 127 8.50 9.36 -3.51
C ALA A 127 9.94 8.94 -3.80
N SER A 128 10.51 8.04 -3.00
CA SER A 128 11.85 7.48 -3.22
C SER A 128 11.94 6.70 -4.53
N TYR A 129 10.91 5.91 -4.87
CA TYR A 129 10.86 5.19 -6.14
C TYR A 129 10.83 6.17 -7.32
N LEU A 130 9.87 7.09 -7.34
CA LEU A 130 9.65 8.03 -8.43
C LEU A 130 10.81 9.02 -8.64
N SER A 131 11.60 9.31 -7.58
CA SER A 131 12.79 10.17 -7.68
C SER A 131 13.89 9.62 -8.61
N ARG A 132 13.81 8.34 -8.99
CA ARG A 132 14.76 7.69 -9.92
C ARG A 132 14.33 7.85 -11.39
N TYR A 133 13.17 8.42 -11.64
CA TYR A 133 12.59 8.59 -12.96
C TYR A 133 12.24 10.08 -13.19
N ASP A 134 12.04 10.44 -14.45
CA ASP A 134 11.63 11.81 -14.83
C ASP A 134 10.12 12.02 -14.63
N VAL A 135 9.68 11.85 -13.37
CA VAL A 135 8.29 12.09 -12.95
C VAL A 135 8.29 13.25 -11.96
N LYS A 136 7.57 14.32 -12.28
CA LYS A 136 7.43 15.47 -11.38
C LYS A 136 6.69 15.02 -10.11
N THR A 137 7.42 14.92 -9.00
CA THR A 137 6.91 14.39 -7.75
C THR A 137 7.04 15.38 -6.61
N PHE A 138 5.95 15.60 -5.88
CA PHE A 138 5.92 16.35 -4.63
C PHE A 138 5.65 15.41 -3.47
N CYS A 139 6.57 15.37 -2.52
CA CYS A 139 6.35 14.73 -1.23
C CYS A 139 5.78 15.76 -0.25
N THR A 140 4.71 15.43 0.46
CA THR A 140 3.91 16.38 1.25
C THR A 140 4.66 17.07 2.39
N GLY A 141 5.76 16.50 2.85
CA GLY A 141 6.37 16.90 4.13
C GLY A 141 5.51 16.46 5.32
N GLY A 142 5.92 16.90 6.53
CA GLY A 142 5.24 16.54 7.78
C GLY A 142 6.05 15.59 8.65
N ASN A 143 5.40 14.93 9.59
CA ASN A 143 6.03 13.97 10.50
C ASN A 143 5.99 12.56 9.93
N ILE A 144 7.03 11.77 10.15
CA ILE A 144 6.96 10.32 9.89
C ILE A 144 5.98 9.72 10.91
N SER A 145 4.97 8.98 10.42
CA SER A 145 3.99 8.35 11.30
C SER A 145 4.66 7.38 12.28
N PRO A 146 4.37 7.46 13.57
CA PRO A 146 4.89 6.50 14.55
C PRO A 146 4.39 5.08 14.29
N GLU A 147 3.22 4.97 13.69
CA GLU A 147 2.54 3.71 13.40
C GLU A 147 2.94 3.10 12.06
N ASN A 148 3.10 3.93 11.05
CA ASN A 148 3.44 3.52 9.69
C ASN A 148 4.63 4.33 9.17
N LYS A 149 5.85 3.81 9.34
CA LYS A 149 7.09 4.50 8.98
C LYS A 149 7.25 4.83 7.49
N ALA A 150 6.36 4.31 6.66
CA ALA A 150 6.34 4.56 5.22
C ALA A 150 5.60 5.84 4.82
N VAL A 151 4.94 6.53 5.78
CA VAL A 151 4.10 7.69 5.45
C VAL A 151 4.40 8.92 6.29
N LEU A 152 4.16 10.07 5.68
CA LEU A 152 4.18 11.39 6.31
C LEU A 152 2.76 11.76 6.73
N VAL A 153 2.63 12.32 7.95
CA VAL A 153 1.36 12.69 8.57
C VAL A 153 1.48 14.04 9.29
N GLY A 154 0.35 14.51 9.83
CA GLY A 154 0.26 15.72 10.64
C GLY A 154 -0.16 16.96 9.87
N ASP A 155 -0.23 18.09 10.58
CA ASP A 155 -0.83 19.34 10.07
C ASP A 155 -0.14 19.88 8.81
N TYR A 156 1.19 19.80 8.72
CA TYR A 156 1.92 20.22 7.52
C TYR A 156 1.52 19.42 6.28
N THR A 157 1.33 18.10 6.41
CA THR A 157 0.82 17.24 5.33
C THR A 157 -0.58 17.66 4.91
N LEU A 158 -1.47 17.87 5.88
CA LEU A 158 -2.86 18.28 5.62
C LEU A 158 -2.94 19.66 4.98
N GLU A 159 -2.18 20.63 5.50
CA GLU A 159 -2.15 21.99 4.96
C GLU A 159 -1.63 22.03 3.52
N PHE A 160 -0.59 21.26 3.22
CA PHE A 160 -0.07 21.14 1.87
C PHE A 160 -1.11 20.58 0.91
N LEU A 161 -1.75 19.45 1.26
CA LEU A 161 -2.75 18.80 0.42
C LEU A 161 -4.00 19.65 0.18
N ARG A 162 -4.44 20.43 1.18
CA ARG A 162 -5.61 21.33 1.06
C ARG A 162 -5.45 22.39 -0.01
N LYS A 163 -4.21 22.74 -0.40
CA LYS A 163 -3.90 23.77 -1.41
C LYS A 163 -3.82 23.22 -2.83
N ILE A 164 -4.01 21.89 -3.01
CA ILE A 164 -3.84 21.23 -4.30
C ILE A 164 -5.17 20.66 -4.76
N HIS A 165 -5.47 20.79 -6.04
CA HIS A 165 -6.52 20.05 -6.71
C HIS A 165 -5.88 19.06 -7.67
N ALA A 166 -6.27 17.78 -7.55
CA ALA A 166 -5.79 16.71 -8.40
C ALA A 166 -6.86 16.28 -9.43
N ASP A 167 -6.40 15.73 -10.54
CA ASP A 167 -7.30 15.09 -11.51
C ASP A 167 -7.73 13.72 -10.99
N VAL A 168 -6.83 12.98 -10.33
CA VAL A 168 -7.08 11.64 -9.83
C VAL A 168 -6.53 11.49 -8.41
N ALA A 169 -7.31 10.91 -7.50
CA ALA A 169 -6.81 10.37 -6.22
C ALA A 169 -6.84 8.84 -6.28
N VAL A 170 -5.69 8.23 -6.04
CA VAL A 170 -5.52 6.77 -5.97
C VAL A 170 -5.14 6.40 -4.55
N PHE A 171 -5.93 5.56 -3.91
CA PHE A 171 -5.73 5.19 -2.51
C PHE A 171 -6.24 3.78 -2.23
N SER A 172 -5.88 3.27 -1.07
CA SER A 172 -6.38 2.00 -0.55
C SER A 172 -6.79 2.14 0.90
N VAL A 173 -7.56 1.16 1.39
CA VAL A 173 -8.06 1.08 2.76
C VAL A 173 -7.73 -0.28 3.37
N GLN A 174 -7.98 -0.43 4.67
CA GLN A 174 -7.75 -1.71 5.35
C GLN A 174 -8.92 -2.67 5.20
N ALA A 175 -10.16 -2.18 5.17
CA ALA A 175 -11.35 -3.00 5.18
C ALA A 175 -12.51 -2.35 4.39
N VAL A 176 -13.34 -3.20 3.80
CA VAL A 176 -14.53 -2.83 3.02
C VAL A 176 -15.70 -3.69 3.45
N SER A 177 -16.78 -3.06 3.90
CA SER A 177 -18.01 -3.75 4.30
C SER A 177 -18.95 -4.01 3.10
N ARG A 178 -19.88 -4.94 3.26
CA ARG A 178 -20.93 -5.21 2.26
C ARG A 178 -21.85 -4.02 2.00
N ASN A 179 -21.95 -3.12 2.97
CA ASN A 179 -22.77 -1.91 2.85
C ASN A 179 -22.06 -0.78 2.09
N GLY A 180 -20.87 -1.03 1.53
CA GLY A 180 -20.13 -0.02 0.76
C GLY A 180 -19.28 0.94 1.61
N GLU A 181 -19.14 0.69 2.90
CA GLU A 181 -18.33 1.52 3.78
C GLU A 181 -16.88 1.07 3.80
N PHE A 182 -15.97 2.03 3.80
CA PHE A 182 -14.52 1.82 3.85
C PHE A 182 -13.97 2.20 5.21
N TYR A 183 -13.00 1.41 5.69
CA TYR A 183 -12.43 1.61 7.03
C TYR A 183 -10.92 1.47 7.03
N ASP A 184 -10.28 2.15 7.99
CA ASP A 184 -8.85 2.03 8.25
C ASP A 184 -8.54 1.99 9.75
N CYS A 185 -7.30 1.61 10.10
CA CYS A 185 -6.85 1.53 11.50
C CYS A 185 -6.05 2.76 11.95
N TYR A 186 -5.74 3.72 11.07
CA TYR A 186 -4.90 4.87 11.34
C TYR A 186 -5.65 6.18 11.12
N ALA A 187 -6.00 6.88 12.21
CA ALA A 187 -6.75 8.14 12.15
C ALA A 187 -6.06 9.22 11.30
N ASP A 188 -4.73 9.35 11.42
CA ASP A 188 -3.95 10.33 10.66
C ASP A 188 -3.98 10.05 9.15
N GLU A 189 -3.90 8.78 8.76
CA GLU A 189 -4.00 8.39 7.34
C GLU A 189 -5.41 8.59 6.80
N VAL A 190 -6.45 8.33 7.61
CA VAL A 190 -7.85 8.64 7.27
C VAL A 190 -8.02 10.14 7.02
N ALA A 191 -7.49 10.99 7.89
CA ALA A 191 -7.57 12.45 7.73
C ALA A 191 -6.91 12.92 6.42
N ILE A 192 -5.75 12.36 6.08
CA ILE A 192 -5.02 12.67 4.84
C ILE A 192 -5.81 12.23 3.61
N ARG A 193 -6.30 10.99 3.58
CA ARG A 193 -7.11 10.48 2.46
C ARG A 193 -8.41 11.27 2.28
N ASN A 194 -9.04 11.72 3.36
CA ASN A 194 -10.22 12.58 3.27
C ASN A 194 -9.93 13.88 2.51
N VAL A 195 -8.75 14.48 2.72
CA VAL A 195 -8.34 15.67 1.94
C VAL A 195 -8.08 15.30 0.49
N MET A 196 -7.40 14.19 0.20
CA MET A 196 -7.15 13.72 -1.17
C MET A 196 -8.46 13.44 -1.90
N ILE A 197 -9.40 12.72 -1.27
CA ILE A 197 -10.72 12.38 -1.82
C ILE A 197 -11.51 13.65 -2.14
N LYS A 198 -11.53 14.62 -1.20
CA LYS A 198 -12.26 15.88 -1.38
C LYS A 198 -11.70 16.76 -2.49
N ASN A 199 -10.39 16.74 -2.68
CA ASN A 199 -9.68 17.65 -3.58
C ASN A 199 -9.31 17.00 -4.94
N ALA A 200 -9.87 15.84 -5.27
CA ALA A 200 -9.68 15.18 -6.56
C ALA A 200 -10.96 15.17 -7.38
N LYS A 201 -10.81 15.24 -8.71
CA LYS A 201 -11.94 15.12 -9.64
C LYS A 201 -12.42 13.67 -9.78
N LYS A 202 -11.49 12.73 -9.80
CA LYS A 202 -11.74 11.27 -9.90
C LYS A 202 -11.10 10.57 -8.71
N ARG A 203 -11.81 9.66 -8.07
CA ARG A 203 -11.39 8.91 -6.88
C ARG A 203 -11.40 7.42 -7.19
N ILE A 204 -10.24 6.79 -7.04
CA ILE A 204 -10.00 5.37 -7.37
C ILE A 204 -9.57 4.66 -6.09
N LEU A 205 -10.40 3.73 -5.63
CA LEU A 205 -10.06 2.83 -4.53
C LEU A 205 -9.43 1.54 -5.08
N LEU A 206 -8.30 1.16 -4.53
CA LEU A 206 -7.62 -0.11 -4.78
C LEU A 206 -7.94 -1.10 -3.66
N CYS A 207 -8.66 -2.19 -3.98
CA CYS A 207 -9.17 -3.14 -3.00
C CYS A 207 -8.87 -4.58 -3.41
N ASP A 208 -7.83 -5.19 -2.86
CA ASP A 208 -7.65 -6.62 -3.02
C ASP A 208 -8.69 -7.41 -2.20
N SER A 209 -9.02 -8.62 -2.66
CA SER A 209 -10.07 -9.47 -2.09
C SER A 209 -9.92 -9.78 -0.60
N SER A 210 -8.70 -9.69 -0.06
CA SER A 210 -8.45 -9.92 1.36
C SER A 210 -9.04 -8.85 2.29
N LYS A 211 -9.47 -7.70 1.74
CA LYS A 211 -10.04 -6.57 2.48
C LYS A 211 -11.56 -6.61 2.57
N LEU A 212 -12.19 -7.47 1.79
CA LEU A 212 -13.64 -7.58 1.68
C LEU A 212 -14.26 -8.22 2.91
N ASP A 213 -15.52 -7.85 3.20
CA ASP A 213 -16.34 -8.33 4.32
C ASP A 213 -15.69 -8.12 5.68
N LYS A 214 -15.04 -6.97 5.84
CA LYS A 214 -14.32 -6.58 7.06
C LYS A 214 -14.65 -5.15 7.45
N THR A 215 -14.41 -4.84 8.72
CA THR A 215 -14.46 -3.49 9.28
C THR A 215 -13.16 -3.17 10.02
N SER A 216 -12.91 -1.92 10.28
CA SER A 216 -11.77 -1.45 11.08
C SER A 216 -12.19 -0.28 11.97
N THR A 217 -11.22 0.33 12.67
CA THR A 217 -11.49 1.29 13.75
C THR A 217 -12.12 2.59 13.27
N PHE A 218 -11.65 3.13 12.13
CA PHE A 218 -12.04 4.46 11.65
C PHE A 218 -12.75 4.34 10.31
N TYR A 219 -13.92 4.97 10.20
CA TYR A 219 -14.62 5.16 8.92
C TYR A 219 -13.83 6.09 8.02
N GLN A 220 -13.70 5.73 6.75
CA GLN A 220 -12.98 6.51 5.74
C GLN A 220 -13.93 7.22 4.77
N ALA A 221 -14.77 6.47 4.10
CA ALA A 221 -15.65 6.94 3.04
C ALA A 221 -16.66 5.83 2.68
N HIS A 222 -17.56 6.13 1.75
CA HIS A 222 -18.52 5.19 1.19
C HIS A 222 -18.29 5.01 -0.32
N THR A 223 -18.79 3.92 -0.89
CA THR A 223 -18.73 3.69 -2.35
C THR A 223 -19.32 4.85 -3.14
N ASP A 224 -20.33 5.57 -2.59
CA ASP A 224 -20.96 6.72 -3.27
C ASP A 224 -20.02 7.90 -3.46
N ASP A 225 -18.99 7.99 -2.62
CA ASP A 225 -17.97 9.05 -2.70
C ASP A 225 -16.88 8.76 -3.74
N ILE A 226 -16.91 7.60 -4.41
CA ILE A 226 -15.82 7.07 -5.23
C ILE A 226 -16.31 6.79 -6.64
N GLU A 227 -15.54 7.13 -7.68
CA GLU A 227 -15.87 6.83 -9.07
C GLU A 227 -15.55 5.40 -9.46
N HIS A 228 -14.42 4.86 -8.98
CA HIS A 228 -14.01 3.49 -9.31
C HIS A 228 -13.48 2.74 -8.10
N VAL A 229 -13.93 1.51 -7.95
CA VAL A 229 -13.36 0.50 -7.05
C VAL A 229 -12.76 -0.60 -7.90
N ILE A 230 -11.44 -0.79 -7.81
CA ILE A 230 -10.70 -1.78 -8.60
C ILE A 230 -10.32 -2.95 -7.70
N SER A 231 -10.67 -4.17 -8.10
CA SER A 231 -10.40 -5.38 -7.33
C SER A 231 -9.94 -6.54 -8.20
N ASP A 232 -9.24 -7.50 -7.60
CA ASP A 232 -8.87 -8.79 -8.16
C ASP A 232 -10.03 -9.81 -8.16
N THR A 233 -11.21 -9.40 -7.70
CA THR A 233 -12.42 -10.23 -7.70
C THR A 233 -13.63 -9.41 -8.16
N ASP A 234 -14.63 -10.10 -8.72
CA ASP A 234 -15.87 -9.46 -9.15
C ASP A 234 -16.65 -8.95 -7.93
N LEU A 235 -16.90 -7.63 -7.92
CA LEU A 235 -17.62 -6.93 -6.86
C LEU A 235 -19.11 -6.73 -7.16
N SER A 236 -19.61 -7.15 -8.33
CA SER A 236 -20.99 -6.93 -8.77
C SER A 236 -22.04 -7.58 -7.83
N SER A 237 -21.66 -8.65 -7.16
CA SER A 237 -22.51 -9.36 -6.18
C SER A 237 -22.08 -9.13 -4.72
N PHE A 238 -21.01 -8.39 -4.49
CA PHE A 238 -20.49 -8.18 -3.14
C PHE A 238 -21.27 -7.10 -2.39
N PHE A 239 -21.55 -5.97 -3.04
CA PHE A 239 -22.24 -4.85 -2.42
C PHE A 239 -23.75 -5.03 -2.45
N THR A 240 -24.44 -4.52 -1.42
CA THR A 240 -25.91 -4.58 -1.31
C THR A 240 -26.63 -3.67 -2.30
N ASP A 241 -25.96 -2.60 -2.75
CA ASP A 241 -26.45 -1.68 -3.79
C ASP A 241 -25.40 -1.57 -4.90
N PRO A 242 -25.43 -2.50 -5.88
CA PRO A 242 -24.42 -2.55 -6.93
C PRO A 242 -24.65 -1.46 -7.96
N THR A 243 -23.63 -0.61 -8.17
CA THR A 243 -23.50 0.26 -9.35
C THR A 243 -22.43 -0.35 -10.25
N PRO A 244 -22.78 -1.25 -11.19
CA PRO A 244 -21.81 -2.11 -11.91
C PRO A 244 -20.71 -1.33 -12.62
N GLU A 245 -21.02 -0.15 -13.15
CA GLU A 245 -20.07 0.71 -13.89
C GLU A 245 -18.91 1.24 -13.02
N LYS A 246 -19.10 1.21 -11.71
CA LYS A 246 -18.11 1.67 -10.72
C LYS A 246 -17.06 0.60 -10.43
N TYR A 247 -17.38 -0.68 -10.60
CA TYR A 247 -16.54 -1.80 -10.19
C TYR A 247 -15.74 -2.35 -11.37
N ILE A 248 -14.43 -2.35 -11.23
CA ILE A 248 -13.49 -2.80 -12.26
C ILE A 248 -12.80 -4.06 -11.75
N LEU A 249 -12.97 -5.15 -12.47
CA LEU A 249 -12.22 -6.39 -12.27
C LEU A 249 -10.85 -6.25 -12.95
N ALA A 250 -9.76 -6.52 -12.20
CA ALA A 250 -8.38 -6.37 -12.64
C ALA A 250 -7.75 -7.68 -13.10
#